data_5baf8804a1414c6ab9c68675a5b32cd1
#
_entry.id   5baf8804a1414c6ab9c68675a5b32cd1
#
_cell.length_a   1.000
_cell.length_b   1.000
_cell.length_c   1.000
_cell.angle_alpha   90.00
_cell.angle_beta   90.00
_cell.angle_gamma   90.00
#
_symmetry.space_group_name_H-M   'P 1'
#
loop_
_entity.id
_entity.type
_entity.pdbx_description
1 polymer ?
#
loop_
_entity_poly.entity_id
_entity_poly.type
_entity_poly.pdbx_seq_one_letter_code
_entity_poly.pdbx_strand_id
1 'polypeptide(L)'
;MADQFNISPSIEINHSSILMNLDTGEFIHHWIELDARAKDGEDTLIFVRTLQGLDHDAAYAVAFRNLVDINGEEIQPEDGFLALRDNQTTDSIQIENQREDYEYLFEKLEQSGVPRSNLQSAWWFHTASTKSILKDLFSIRDDAENRLGDVGIGCTITNVLEDY
;
A
#
# COMPACT_ATOMS: atom_id res chain seq x y z
N MET A 1 1.90 -6.03 -17.23
CA MET A 1 1.52 -5.20 -16.07
C MET A 1 0.97 -3.87 -16.56
N ALA A 2 0.15 -3.18 -15.78
CA ALA A 2 -0.28 -1.82 -16.10
C ALA A 2 0.92 -0.88 -16.02
N ASP A 3 1.00 0.07 -16.96
CA ASP A 3 2.00 1.13 -16.97
C ASP A 3 1.33 2.50 -16.77
N GLN A 4 2.13 3.53 -16.56
CA GLN A 4 1.63 4.88 -16.26
C GLN A 4 0.77 5.51 -17.37
N PHE A 5 0.79 4.97 -18.58
CA PHE A 5 0.00 5.45 -19.71
C PHE A 5 -1.27 4.63 -19.95
N ASN A 6 -1.36 3.44 -19.33
CA ASN A 6 -2.50 2.55 -19.43
C ASN A 6 -2.80 1.87 -18.10
N ILE A 7 -3.40 2.61 -17.18
CA ILE A 7 -3.68 2.19 -15.80
C ILE A 7 -4.98 1.39 -15.70
N SER A 8 -5.95 1.60 -16.61
CA SER A 8 -7.28 0.98 -16.52
C SER A 8 -7.29 -0.52 -16.28
N PRO A 9 -6.39 -1.34 -16.89
CA PRO A 9 -6.37 -2.78 -16.64
C PRO A 9 -5.99 -3.19 -15.22
N SER A 10 -5.41 -2.29 -14.42
CA SER A 10 -4.92 -2.62 -13.07
C SER A 10 -6.01 -3.05 -12.09
N ILE A 11 -7.27 -2.72 -12.36
CA ILE A 11 -8.43 -3.15 -11.55
C ILE A 11 -9.14 -4.37 -12.12
N GLU A 12 -8.65 -4.94 -13.23
CA GLU A 12 -9.22 -6.16 -13.77
C GLU A 12 -8.80 -7.37 -12.93
N ILE A 13 -9.76 -8.25 -12.68
CA ILE A 13 -9.56 -9.43 -11.83
C ILE A 13 -8.40 -10.33 -12.29
N ASN A 14 -8.07 -10.32 -13.57
CA ASN A 14 -7.00 -11.15 -14.16
C ASN A 14 -5.65 -10.42 -14.26
N HIS A 15 -5.54 -9.20 -13.75
CA HIS A 15 -4.29 -8.45 -13.79
C HIS A 15 -3.17 -9.13 -13.00
N SER A 16 -1.92 -8.98 -13.43
CA SER A 16 -0.75 -9.63 -12.80
C SER A 16 -0.33 -9.00 -11.49
N SER A 17 -0.63 -7.73 -11.28
CA SER A 17 -0.46 -7.04 -10.00
C SER A 17 -1.82 -6.66 -9.44
N ILE A 18 -1.97 -6.75 -8.14
CA ILE A 18 -3.20 -6.47 -7.42
C ILE A 18 -2.88 -5.51 -6.30
N LEU A 19 -3.65 -4.44 -6.21
CA LEU A 19 -3.73 -3.58 -5.05
C LEU A 19 -5.20 -3.49 -4.68
N MET A 20 -5.56 -3.90 -3.47
CA MET A 20 -6.95 -4.03 -3.05
C MET A 20 -7.13 -3.51 -1.63
N ASN A 21 -8.18 -2.76 -1.39
CA ASN A 21 -8.62 -2.42 -0.05
C ASN A 21 -9.23 -3.67 0.61
N LEU A 22 -8.67 -4.12 1.73
CA LEU A 22 -9.10 -5.36 2.43
C LEU A 22 -10.45 -5.22 3.13
N ASP A 23 -10.84 -3.99 3.47
CA ASP A 23 -12.10 -3.74 4.17
C ASP A 23 -13.29 -3.75 3.21
N THR A 24 -13.10 -3.21 1.99
CA THR A 24 -14.16 -3.07 0.97
C THR A 24 -14.09 -4.13 -0.13
N GLY A 25 -12.93 -4.75 -0.36
CA GLY A 25 -12.68 -5.63 -1.50
C GLY A 25 -12.47 -4.88 -2.83
N GLU A 26 -12.38 -3.55 -2.81
CA GLU A 26 -12.21 -2.74 -4.00
C GLU A 26 -10.78 -2.78 -4.53
N PHE A 27 -10.62 -3.01 -5.84
CA PHE A 27 -9.33 -2.91 -6.52
C PHE A 27 -8.98 -1.46 -6.78
N ILE A 28 -7.73 -1.11 -6.48
CA ILE A 28 -7.23 0.27 -6.59
C ILE A 28 -6.43 0.44 -7.88
N HIS A 29 -6.71 1.50 -8.61
CA HIS A 29 -5.94 1.87 -9.80
C HIS A 29 -4.47 2.14 -9.46
N HIS A 30 -3.58 1.37 -10.09
CA HIS A 30 -2.15 1.44 -9.84
C HIS A 30 -1.35 1.07 -11.09
N TRP A 31 -0.05 1.36 -11.07
CA TRP A 31 0.91 0.86 -12.06
C TRP A 31 2.18 0.40 -11.37
N ILE A 32 2.96 -0.37 -12.10
CA ILE A 32 4.20 -0.96 -11.60
C ILE A 32 5.37 -0.30 -12.31
N GLU A 33 6.37 0.09 -11.54
CA GLU A 33 7.66 0.56 -12.03
C GLU A 33 8.79 -0.25 -11.43
N LEU A 34 9.80 -0.57 -12.22
CA LEU A 34 11.06 -1.11 -11.72
C LEU A 34 12.03 0.03 -11.43
N ASP A 35 12.88 -0.14 -10.43
CA ASP A 35 13.93 0.86 -10.15
C ASP A 35 14.94 0.91 -11.31
N ALA A 36 14.89 1.98 -12.08
CA ALA A 36 15.79 2.22 -13.22
C ALA A 36 17.27 2.40 -12.82
N ARG A 37 17.58 2.48 -11.52
CA ARG A 37 18.95 2.59 -11.00
C ARG A 37 19.60 1.24 -10.71
N ALA A 38 18.81 0.17 -10.70
CA ALA A 38 19.35 -1.17 -10.53
C ALA A 38 20.26 -1.53 -11.71
N LYS A 39 21.38 -2.19 -11.42
CA LYS A 39 22.31 -2.68 -12.44
C LYS A 39 21.97 -4.12 -12.83
N ASP A 40 22.40 -4.50 -14.01
CA ASP A 40 22.22 -5.87 -14.49
C ASP A 40 22.77 -6.88 -13.47
N GLY A 41 21.94 -7.83 -13.07
CA GLY A 41 22.29 -8.87 -12.10
C GLY A 41 22.15 -8.47 -10.62
N GLU A 42 21.67 -7.27 -10.33
CA GLU A 42 21.30 -6.84 -8.97
C GLU A 42 19.79 -7.03 -8.74
N ASP A 43 19.41 -7.18 -7.46
CA ASP A 43 18.01 -7.17 -7.07
C ASP A 43 17.38 -5.82 -7.41
N THR A 44 16.22 -5.86 -8.07
CA THR A 44 15.53 -4.66 -8.53
C THR A 44 14.29 -4.41 -7.68
N LEU A 45 14.16 -3.20 -7.15
CA LEU A 45 12.97 -2.79 -6.42
C LEU A 45 11.78 -2.64 -7.38
N ILE A 46 10.63 -3.12 -6.93
CA ILE A 46 9.34 -2.94 -7.59
C ILE A 46 8.57 -1.85 -6.84
N PHE A 47 8.21 -0.78 -7.54
CA PHE A 47 7.34 0.27 -7.01
C PHE A 47 5.90 0.02 -7.45
N VAL A 48 5.00 -0.07 -6.49
CA VAL A 48 3.55 -0.05 -6.74
C VAL A 48 3.07 1.38 -6.51
N ARG A 49 2.66 2.05 -7.58
CA ARG A 49 2.22 3.45 -7.52
C ARG A 49 0.73 3.55 -7.73
N THR A 50 0.07 4.30 -6.88
CA THR A 50 -1.37 4.50 -6.93
C THR A 50 -1.74 5.73 -7.74
N LEU A 51 -2.86 5.66 -8.47
CA LEU A 51 -3.39 6.80 -9.23
C LEU A 51 -3.88 7.94 -8.31
N GLN A 52 -4.38 7.57 -7.15
CA GLN A 52 -4.89 8.50 -6.15
C GLN A 52 -4.37 8.12 -4.75
N GLY A 53 -4.47 9.03 -3.80
CA GLY A 53 -4.15 8.72 -2.41
C GLY A 53 -5.00 7.58 -1.88
N LEU A 54 -4.40 6.72 -1.08
CA LEU A 54 -5.12 5.67 -0.35
C LEU A 54 -5.88 6.29 0.83
N ASP A 55 -6.99 5.67 1.22
CA ASP A 55 -7.74 6.09 2.41
C ASP A 55 -6.87 5.98 3.66
N HIS A 56 -7.14 6.87 4.62
CA HIS A 56 -6.49 6.82 5.93
C HIS A 56 -7.13 5.72 6.78
N ASP A 57 -6.32 5.11 7.66
CA ASP A 57 -6.79 4.09 8.62
C ASP A 57 -7.45 2.89 7.94
N ALA A 58 -6.92 2.45 6.82
CA ALA A 58 -7.43 1.36 6.01
C ALA A 58 -6.36 0.31 5.72
N ALA A 59 -6.76 -0.95 5.60
CA ALA A 59 -5.89 -2.06 5.26
C ALA A 59 -5.90 -2.34 3.75
N TYR A 60 -4.73 -2.56 3.18
CA TYR A 60 -4.55 -2.84 1.76
C TYR A 60 -3.72 -4.09 1.54
N ALA A 61 -4.13 -4.91 0.58
CA ALA A 61 -3.35 -6.02 0.05
C ALA A 61 -2.61 -5.62 -1.23
N VAL A 62 -1.38 -6.08 -1.34
CA VAL A 62 -0.63 -6.15 -2.61
C VAL A 62 -0.40 -7.60 -2.93
N ALA A 63 -0.64 -8.00 -4.17
CA ALA A 63 -0.36 -9.35 -4.62
C ALA A 63 0.15 -9.37 -6.06
N PHE A 64 0.98 -10.37 -6.34
CA PHE A 64 1.55 -10.61 -7.66
C PHE A 64 1.31 -12.04 -8.13
N ARG A 65 1.07 -12.17 -9.42
CA ARG A 65 0.92 -13.46 -10.12
C ARG A 65 1.34 -13.34 -11.58
N ASN A 66 1.59 -14.47 -12.24
CA ASN A 66 2.00 -14.53 -13.64
C ASN A 66 3.24 -13.66 -13.93
N LEU A 67 4.13 -13.52 -12.92
CA LEU A 67 5.40 -12.88 -13.12
C LEU A 67 6.34 -13.82 -13.82
N VAL A 68 7.06 -13.30 -14.81
CA VAL A 68 8.09 -14.01 -15.53
C VAL A 68 9.40 -13.22 -15.48
N ASP A 69 10.50 -13.93 -15.56
CA ASP A 69 11.82 -13.34 -15.68
C ASP A 69 12.09 -12.77 -17.08
N ILE A 70 13.29 -12.26 -17.31
CA ILE A 70 13.71 -11.69 -18.61
C ILE A 70 13.72 -12.72 -19.76
N ASN A 71 13.79 -14.02 -19.44
CA ASN A 71 13.74 -15.11 -20.41
C ASN A 71 12.32 -15.60 -20.68
N GLY A 72 11.33 -15.09 -19.92
CA GLY A 72 9.94 -15.53 -19.99
C GLY A 72 9.65 -16.75 -19.12
N GLU A 73 10.57 -17.15 -18.24
CA GLU A 73 10.36 -18.23 -17.29
C GLU A 73 9.59 -17.74 -16.07
N GLU A 74 8.68 -18.56 -15.58
CA GLU A 74 7.86 -18.22 -14.41
C GLU A 74 8.72 -18.07 -13.15
N ILE A 75 8.57 -16.91 -12.48
CA ILE A 75 9.23 -16.65 -11.19
C ILE A 75 8.55 -17.51 -10.13
N GLN A 76 9.33 -18.34 -9.46
CA GLN A 76 8.80 -19.18 -8.38
C GLN A 76 8.62 -18.35 -7.10
N PRO A 77 7.55 -18.61 -6.32
CA PRO A 77 7.37 -18.01 -5.02
C PRO A 77 8.54 -18.37 -4.08
N GLU A 78 8.89 -17.47 -3.18
CA GLU A 78 9.83 -17.77 -2.09
C GLU A 78 9.29 -18.87 -1.19
N ASP A 79 10.16 -19.74 -0.68
CA ASP A 79 9.80 -20.93 0.12
C ASP A 79 8.87 -20.57 1.31
N GLY A 80 9.14 -19.47 2.01
CA GLY A 80 8.34 -19.02 3.13
C GLY A 80 6.91 -18.63 2.73
N PHE A 81 6.76 -17.90 1.63
CA PHE A 81 5.47 -17.55 1.09
C PHE A 81 4.73 -18.79 0.54
N LEU A 82 5.45 -19.68 -0.13
CA LEU A 82 4.91 -20.92 -0.67
C LEU A 82 4.31 -21.79 0.46
N ALA A 83 5.00 -21.90 1.59
CA ALA A 83 4.54 -22.66 2.75
C ALA A 83 3.26 -22.05 3.36
N LEU A 84 3.15 -20.72 3.43
CA LEU A 84 1.93 -20.04 3.87
C LEU A 84 0.80 -20.21 2.85
N ARG A 85 1.08 -19.99 1.57
CA ARG A 85 0.11 -20.11 0.48
C ARG A 85 -0.50 -21.51 0.40
N ASP A 86 0.32 -22.53 0.47
CA ASP A 86 -0.09 -23.93 0.27
C ASP A 86 -0.40 -24.63 1.61
N ASN A 87 -0.48 -23.87 2.71
CA ASN A 87 -0.76 -24.34 4.06
C ASN A 87 0.16 -25.49 4.51
N GLN A 88 1.45 -25.39 4.18
CA GLN A 88 2.47 -26.33 4.60
C GLN A 88 3.11 -25.85 5.91
N THR A 89 3.24 -26.75 6.89
CA THR A 89 3.92 -26.44 8.15
C THR A 89 5.42 -26.33 7.95
N THR A 90 6.05 -25.40 8.68
CA THR A 90 7.50 -25.18 8.64
C THR A 90 8.11 -25.24 10.03
N ASP A 91 9.43 -25.41 10.11
CA ASP A 91 10.19 -25.32 11.36
C ASP A 91 10.48 -23.84 11.74
N SER A 92 10.12 -22.89 10.89
CA SER A 92 10.34 -21.46 11.12
C SER A 92 9.22 -20.85 11.95
N ILE A 93 9.53 -20.56 13.21
CA ILE A 93 8.60 -19.85 14.12
C ILE A 93 8.12 -18.52 13.53
N GLN A 94 8.97 -17.83 12.76
CA GLN A 94 8.61 -16.54 12.14
C GLN A 94 7.53 -16.72 11.08
N ILE A 95 7.58 -17.78 10.28
CA ILE A 95 6.57 -18.09 9.26
C ILE A 95 5.28 -18.56 9.95
N GLU A 96 5.39 -19.47 10.91
CA GLU A 96 4.20 -19.98 11.60
C GLU A 96 3.44 -18.89 12.37
N ASN A 97 4.12 -17.90 12.94
CA ASN A 97 3.49 -16.77 13.60
C ASN A 97 2.71 -15.84 12.65
N GLN A 98 2.98 -15.89 11.37
CA GLN A 98 2.27 -15.08 10.35
C GLN A 98 1.10 -15.82 9.71
N ARG A 99 0.94 -17.13 9.99
CA ARG A 99 -0.01 -17.99 9.31
C ARG A 99 -1.45 -17.49 9.42
N GLU A 100 -1.89 -17.12 10.59
CA GLU A 100 -3.26 -16.62 10.83
C GLU A 100 -3.52 -15.34 10.01
N ASP A 101 -2.58 -14.42 9.98
CA ASP A 101 -2.68 -13.17 9.23
C ASP A 101 -2.71 -13.42 7.71
N TYR A 102 -1.89 -14.38 7.24
CA TYR A 102 -1.89 -14.74 5.82
C TYR A 102 -3.14 -15.50 5.41
N GLU A 103 -3.72 -16.35 6.27
CA GLU A 103 -5.01 -16.98 6.00
C GLU A 103 -6.11 -15.92 5.85
N TYR A 104 -6.13 -14.91 6.71
CA TYR A 104 -7.06 -13.77 6.56
C TYR A 104 -6.84 -13.03 5.24
N LEU A 105 -5.58 -12.74 4.87
CA LEU A 105 -5.24 -12.11 3.59
C LEU A 105 -5.75 -12.93 2.40
N PHE A 106 -5.47 -14.23 2.40
CA PHE A 106 -5.90 -15.13 1.32
C PHE A 106 -7.41 -15.24 1.24
N GLU A 107 -8.12 -15.33 2.37
CA GLU A 107 -9.58 -15.33 2.41
C GLU A 107 -10.15 -14.08 1.75
N LYS A 108 -9.62 -12.90 2.07
CA LYS A 108 -10.06 -11.63 1.47
C LYS A 108 -9.81 -11.57 -0.04
N LEU A 109 -8.64 -12.01 -0.48
CA LEU A 109 -8.30 -12.08 -1.90
C LEU A 109 -9.22 -13.05 -2.66
N GLU A 110 -9.48 -14.24 -2.09
CA GLU A 110 -10.36 -15.25 -2.69
C GLU A 110 -11.82 -14.77 -2.76
N GLN A 111 -12.33 -14.07 -1.73
CA GLN A 111 -13.65 -13.44 -1.75
C GLN A 111 -13.80 -12.44 -2.89
N SER A 112 -12.69 -11.77 -3.27
CA SER A 112 -12.64 -10.83 -4.39
C SER A 112 -12.27 -11.50 -5.72
N GLY A 113 -12.23 -12.84 -5.77
CA GLY A 113 -11.98 -13.62 -6.98
C GLY A 113 -10.51 -13.81 -7.34
N VAL A 114 -9.60 -13.58 -6.42
CA VAL A 114 -8.15 -13.79 -6.58
C VAL A 114 -7.73 -15.06 -5.85
N PRO A 115 -7.62 -16.22 -6.54
CA PRO A 115 -7.29 -17.48 -5.90
C PRO A 115 -5.84 -17.49 -5.40
N ARG A 116 -5.65 -17.96 -4.17
CA ARG A 116 -4.32 -18.04 -3.52
C ARG A 116 -3.33 -18.89 -4.30
N SER A 117 -3.81 -19.94 -4.98
CA SER A 117 -2.96 -20.88 -5.73
C SER A 117 -2.15 -20.25 -6.85
N ASN A 118 -2.58 -19.09 -7.35
CA ASN A 118 -1.93 -18.40 -8.47
C ASN A 118 -0.96 -17.31 -7.99
N LEU A 119 -0.87 -17.08 -6.68
CA LEU A 119 -0.04 -16.00 -6.15
C LEU A 119 1.43 -16.42 -6.09
N GLN A 120 2.29 -15.56 -6.57
CA GLN A 120 3.74 -15.67 -6.45
C GLN A 120 4.29 -14.88 -5.26
N SER A 121 3.57 -13.80 -4.87
CA SER A 121 3.84 -13.03 -3.66
C SER A 121 2.59 -12.27 -3.25
N ALA A 122 2.38 -12.09 -1.95
CA ALA A 122 1.37 -11.20 -1.41
C ALA A 122 1.76 -10.71 -0.01
N TRP A 123 1.32 -9.52 0.33
CA TRP A 123 1.41 -8.95 1.68
C TRP A 123 0.31 -7.92 1.89
N TRP A 124 0.17 -7.46 3.11
CA TRP A 124 -0.73 -6.34 3.41
C TRP A 124 -0.01 -5.26 4.21
N PHE A 125 -0.60 -4.10 4.21
CA PHE A 125 -0.17 -2.98 5.04
C PHE A 125 -1.37 -2.16 5.48
N HIS A 126 -1.19 -1.38 6.54
CA HIS A 126 -2.20 -0.47 7.05
C HIS A 126 -1.73 0.97 6.85
N THR A 127 -2.61 1.82 6.34
CA THR A 127 -2.34 3.24 6.19
C THR A 127 -2.47 3.97 7.53
N ALA A 128 -1.69 5.03 7.71
CA ALA A 128 -1.75 5.81 8.93
C ALA A 128 -3.09 6.55 9.06
N SER A 129 -3.60 6.65 10.27
CA SER A 129 -4.81 7.46 10.54
C SER A 129 -4.51 8.95 10.41
N THR A 130 -5.52 9.75 10.06
CA THR A 130 -5.43 11.21 10.04
C THR A 130 -4.91 11.76 11.37
N LYS A 131 -5.35 11.18 12.49
CA LYS A 131 -4.87 11.57 13.82
C LYS A 131 -3.39 11.31 14.01
N SER A 132 -2.88 10.17 13.51
CA SER A 132 -1.46 9.84 13.58
C SER A 132 -0.61 10.79 12.74
N ILE A 133 -1.07 11.10 11.52
CA ILE A 133 -0.36 11.99 10.59
C ILE A 133 -0.30 13.44 11.11
N LEU A 134 -1.40 13.93 11.69
CA LEU A 134 -1.56 15.34 12.09
C LEU A 134 -1.31 15.56 13.59
N LYS A 135 -0.93 14.53 14.36
CA LYS A 135 -0.78 14.61 15.81
C LYS A 135 0.10 15.77 16.27
N ASP A 136 1.27 15.91 15.66
CA ASP A 136 2.22 16.95 16.04
C ASP A 136 1.71 18.34 15.66
N LEU A 137 1.07 18.47 14.49
CA LEU A 137 0.45 19.72 14.05
C LEU A 137 -0.66 20.16 15.01
N PHE A 138 -1.54 19.24 15.39
CA PHE A 138 -2.60 19.53 16.38
C PHE A 138 -2.03 19.89 17.74
N SER A 139 -0.98 19.20 18.20
CA SER A 139 -0.30 19.51 19.45
C SER A 139 0.31 20.93 19.43
N ILE A 140 0.94 21.32 18.32
CA ILE A 140 1.51 22.67 18.16
C ILE A 140 0.40 23.72 18.13
N ARG A 141 -0.71 23.45 17.40
CA ARG A 141 -1.87 24.34 17.37
C ARG A 141 -2.45 24.55 18.78
N ASP A 142 -2.72 23.44 19.47
CA ASP A 142 -3.35 23.48 20.80
C ASP A 142 -2.44 24.19 21.83
N ASP A 143 -1.11 23.99 21.76
CA ASP A 143 -0.15 24.71 22.60
C ASP A 143 -0.13 26.23 22.27
N ALA A 144 -0.19 26.57 20.98
CA ALA A 144 -0.26 27.96 20.55
C ALA A 144 -1.55 28.64 21.00
N GLU A 145 -2.72 27.99 20.83
CA GLU A 145 -3.99 28.49 21.29
C GLU A 145 -4.02 28.69 22.82
N ASN A 146 -3.50 27.72 23.57
CA ASN A 146 -3.41 27.82 25.04
C ASN A 146 -2.53 28.99 25.52
N ARG A 147 -1.44 29.27 24.80
CA ARG A 147 -0.50 30.35 25.17
C ARG A 147 -0.98 31.74 24.72
N LEU A 148 -1.62 31.82 23.56
CA LEU A 148 -1.99 33.11 22.96
C LEU A 148 -3.42 33.51 23.30
N GLY A 149 -4.27 32.55 23.70
CA GLY A 149 -5.69 32.76 23.97
C GLY A 149 -6.47 33.17 22.71
N ASP A 150 -7.71 33.59 22.90
CA ASP A 150 -8.63 33.94 21.80
C ASP A 150 -8.17 35.14 20.96
N VAL A 151 -7.29 35.96 21.48
CA VAL A 151 -6.79 37.19 20.82
C VAL A 151 -5.53 36.94 19.96
N GLY A 152 -4.96 35.76 20.06
CA GLY A 152 -3.73 35.42 19.36
C GLY A 152 -2.54 36.29 19.80
N ILE A 153 -1.57 36.48 18.93
CA ILE A 153 -0.38 37.34 19.18
C ILE A 153 -0.81 38.83 19.37
N GLY A 154 -2.03 39.13 19.01
CA GLY A 154 -2.54 40.48 18.99
C GLY A 154 -1.92 41.32 17.83
N CYS A 155 -2.75 41.90 17.03
CA CYS A 155 -2.30 42.89 16.06
C CYS A 155 -3.18 44.14 16.19
N THR A 156 -2.58 45.31 16.05
CA THR A 156 -3.31 46.57 15.93
C THR A 156 -3.24 47.00 14.49
N ILE A 157 -4.39 47.10 13.83
CA ILE A 157 -4.49 47.66 12.47
C ILE A 157 -4.31 49.12 12.59
N THR A 158 -3.17 49.66 12.14
CA THR A 158 -2.85 51.08 12.20
C THR A 158 -3.29 51.85 10.93
N ASN A 159 -3.45 51.16 9.82
CA ASN A 159 -3.89 51.75 8.57
C ASN A 159 -4.49 50.69 7.64
N VAL A 160 -5.54 51.03 6.91
CA VAL A 160 -6.11 50.23 5.83
C VAL A 160 -5.99 51.07 4.55
N LEU A 161 -5.24 50.58 3.57
CA LEU A 161 -5.18 51.19 2.25
C LEU A 161 -6.26 50.51 1.41
N GLU A 162 -7.23 51.29 0.93
CA GLU A 162 -8.19 50.85 -0.07
C GLU A 162 -7.55 51.02 -1.45
N ASP A 163 -7.25 49.91 -2.12
CA ASP A 163 -6.88 49.93 -3.54
C ASP A 163 -8.15 50.10 -4.37
N TYR A 164 -8.14 51.15 -5.21
CA TYR A 164 -9.20 51.50 -6.15
C TYR A 164 -8.96 50.79 -7.48
#